data_95df4a4a4779d94568646b501a879cb3
#
_entry.id   95df4a4a4779d94568646b501a879cb3
#
_cell.length_a   1.000
_cell.length_b   1.000
_cell.length_c   1.000
_cell.angle_alpha   90.00
_cell.angle_beta   90.00
_cell.angle_gamma   90.00
#
_symmetry.space_group_name_H-M   'P 1'
#
loop_
_entity.id
_entity.type
_entity.pdbx_description
1 polymer ?
#
loop_
_entity_poly.entity_id
_entity_poly.type
_entity_poly.pdbx_seq_one_letter_code
_entity_poly.pdbx_strand_id
1 'polypeptide(L)'
;MWGGIYAILFSIATITSAENPVRNGFPKIITQPYEKITFSKVEFQDKIVGSELQYSHYLDRKYGPIQPGYSISVTDQGGLWLGSGFIKKVNLDKNIRLNFDFFPGIYIQSKEVDLGGWLMFRSGIELEYKIGKLWSVSIAYDHRSSGDLWKYNPGLETIRFSLSKNIM
;
A
#
# COMPACT_ATOMS: atom_id res chain seq x y z
N MET A 1 -1.19 -9.52 -16.59
CA MET A 1 -1.88 -10.75 -16.13
C MET A 1 -1.86 -10.94 -14.59
N TRP A 2 -1.05 -10.19 -13.82
CA TRP A 2 -0.91 -10.34 -12.37
C TRP A 2 -1.91 -9.50 -11.54
N GLY A 3 -2.45 -8.40 -12.07
CA GLY A 3 -3.38 -7.51 -11.35
C GLY A 3 -4.64 -8.19 -10.80
N GLY A 4 -5.16 -9.18 -11.51
CA GLY A 4 -6.33 -9.96 -11.05
C GLY A 4 -6.05 -10.83 -9.83
N ILE A 5 -4.83 -11.35 -9.68
CA ILE A 5 -4.45 -12.22 -8.56
C ILE A 5 -4.38 -11.41 -7.26
N TYR A 6 -3.87 -10.18 -7.30
CA TYR A 6 -3.81 -9.29 -6.12
C TYR A 6 -5.19 -8.83 -5.68
N ALA A 7 -6.10 -8.51 -6.62
CA ALA A 7 -7.48 -8.18 -6.30
C ALA A 7 -8.19 -9.36 -5.64
N ILE A 8 -7.95 -10.59 -6.09
CA ILE A 8 -8.51 -11.81 -5.50
C ILE A 8 -7.91 -12.06 -4.12
N LEU A 9 -6.59 -11.99 -3.95
CA LEU A 9 -5.93 -12.17 -2.65
C LEU A 9 -6.39 -11.11 -1.64
N PHE A 10 -6.57 -9.87 -2.09
CA PHE A 10 -7.09 -8.79 -1.26
C PHE A 10 -8.55 -9.05 -0.86
N SER A 11 -9.39 -9.51 -1.80
CA SER A 11 -10.79 -9.87 -1.53
C SER A 11 -10.89 -11.05 -0.56
N ILE A 12 -10.09 -12.11 -0.74
CA ILE A 12 -10.02 -13.24 0.19
C ILE A 12 -9.58 -12.77 1.58
N ALA A 13 -8.55 -11.93 1.66
CA ALA A 13 -8.07 -11.38 2.93
C ALA A 13 -9.11 -10.52 3.64
N THR A 14 -10.06 -9.91 2.93
CA THR A 14 -11.17 -9.15 3.53
C THR A 14 -12.35 -10.03 3.94
N ILE A 15 -12.62 -11.12 3.23
CA ILE A 15 -13.78 -12.01 3.46
C ILE A 15 -13.56 -12.98 4.62
N THR A 16 -12.32 -13.37 4.91
CA THR A 16 -11.99 -14.34 5.99
C THR A 16 -12.04 -13.78 7.42
N SER A 17 -12.45 -12.53 7.63
CA SER A 17 -12.77 -12.05 8.97
C SER A 17 -14.17 -12.57 9.39
N ALA A 18 -14.21 -13.30 10.50
CA ALA A 18 -15.34 -14.11 10.98
C ALA A 18 -16.64 -13.32 11.34
N GLU A 19 -16.69 -12.03 11.13
CA GLU A 19 -17.87 -11.19 11.30
C GLU A 19 -18.39 -10.78 9.94
N ASN A 20 -19.68 -11.01 9.70
CA ASN A 20 -20.36 -10.70 8.45
C ASN A 20 -20.58 -9.16 8.35
N PRO A 21 -19.64 -8.39 7.78
CA PRO A 21 -19.63 -6.93 7.84
C PRO A 21 -20.70 -6.30 6.95
N VAL A 22 -21.24 -7.07 6.01
CA VAL A 22 -22.18 -6.59 4.99
C VAL A 22 -23.55 -6.24 5.61
N ARG A 23 -23.91 -6.86 6.75
CA ARG A 23 -25.23 -6.70 7.36
C ARG A 23 -25.32 -5.54 8.37
N ASN A 24 -24.25 -5.19 9.06
CA ASN A 24 -24.24 -4.20 10.17
C ASN A 24 -23.30 -3.02 9.96
N GLY A 25 -22.64 -2.91 8.80
CA GLY A 25 -21.56 -1.97 8.58
C GLY A 25 -20.29 -2.31 9.37
N PHE A 26 -19.16 -1.74 8.98
CA PHE A 26 -17.92 -1.90 9.73
C PHE A 26 -17.94 -0.99 10.97
N PRO A 27 -17.79 -1.53 12.20
CA PRO A 27 -17.71 -0.68 13.39
C PRO A 27 -16.50 0.21 13.30
N LYS A 28 -16.68 1.49 13.64
CA LYS A 28 -15.57 2.44 13.80
C LYS A 28 -14.89 2.17 15.14
N ILE A 29 -13.59 1.89 15.10
CA ILE A 29 -12.75 1.63 16.26
C ILE A 29 -11.62 2.66 16.28
N ILE A 30 -11.42 3.31 17.42
CA ILE A 30 -10.27 4.20 17.63
C ILE A 30 -9.01 3.34 17.74
N THR A 31 -7.99 3.71 17.01
CA THR A 31 -6.70 3.02 16.98
C THR A 31 -5.56 4.05 16.97
N GLN A 32 -4.36 3.59 17.19
CA GLN A 32 -3.19 4.46 17.19
C GLN A 32 -2.85 4.86 15.75
N PRO A 33 -2.76 6.18 15.45
CA PRO A 33 -2.26 6.66 14.17
C PRO A 33 -0.76 6.39 14.06
N TYR A 34 -0.26 6.28 12.85
CA TYR A 34 1.16 6.13 12.61
C TYR A 34 1.58 6.71 11.27
N GLU A 35 2.85 7.05 11.20
CA GLU A 35 3.53 7.52 10.02
C GLU A 35 4.49 6.45 9.51
N LYS A 36 4.74 6.47 8.21
CA LYS A 36 5.65 5.54 7.54
C LYS A 36 6.46 6.30 6.51
N ILE A 37 7.78 6.14 6.59
CA ILE A 37 8.71 6.56 5.54
C ILE A 37 9.21 5.31 4.85
N THR A 38 9.14 5.31 3.53
CA THR A 38 9.48 4.16 2.69
C THR A 38 10.48 4.57 1.63
N PHE A 39 11.54 3.79 1.49
CA PHE A 39 12.44 3.83 0.36
C PHE A 39 12.21 2.59 -0.51
N SER A 40 12.13 2.78 -1.83
CA SER A 40 11.84 1.70 -2.77
C SER A 40 12.79 1.67 -3.94
N LYS A 41 13.04 0.48 -4.46
CA LYS A 41 13.53 0.27 -5.81
C LYS A 41 12.35 0.08 -6.74
N VAL A 42 12.37 0.80 -7.86
CA VAL A 42 11.30 0.83 -8.85
C VAL A 42 11.70 -0.02 -10.02
N GLU A 43 10.84 -0.99 -10.36
CA GLU A 43 11.02 -1.89 -11.50
C GLU A 43 9.92 -1.65 -12.52
N PHE A 44 10.30 -1.50 -13.78
CA PHE A 44 9.41 -1.31 -14.90
C PHE A 44 9.87 -2.19 -16.06
N GLN A 45 8.99 -3.08 -16.55
CA GLN A 45 9.28 -4.03 -17.63
C GLN A 45 10.57 -4.85 -17.37
N ASP A 46 10.67 -5.46 -16.19
CA ASP A 46 11.79 -6.30 -15.74
C ASP A 46 13.16 -5.56 -15.63
N LYS A 47 13.13 -4.23 -15.51
CA LYS A 47 14.33 -3.40 -15.33
C LYS A 47 14.16 -2.44 -14.16
N ILE A 48 15.20 -2.34 -13.34
CA ILE A 48 15.27 -1.29 -12.32
C ILE A 48 15.45 0.04 -13.03
N VAL A 49 14.44 0.91 -12.91
CA VAL A 49 14.41 2.23 -13.59
C VAL A 49 14.67 3.37 -12.61
N GLY A 50 14.72 3.13 -11.30
CA GLY A 50 14.98 4.19 -10.34
C GLY A 50 14.70 3.81 -8.90
N SER A 51 14.54 4.85 -8.10
CA SER A 51 14.20 4.76 -6.67
C SER A 51 13.04 5.69 -6.36
N GLU A 52 12.26 5.33 -5.34
CA GLU A 52 11.11 6.10 -4.88
C GLU A 52 11.24 6.35 -3.38
N LEU A 53 10.96 7.59 -2.96
CA LEU A 53 10.75 7.96 -1.57
C LEU A 53 9.25 8.20 -1.35
N GLN A 54 8.69 7.56 -0.33
CA GLN A 54 7.26 7.63 -0.01
C GLN A 54 7.06 7.98 1.46
N TYR A 55 6.10 8.86 1.71
CA TYR A 55 5.54 9.13 3.03
C TYR A 55 4.09 8.66 3.07
N SER A 56 3.69 7.99 4.16
CA SER A 56 2.31 7.58 4.39
C SER A 56 1.90 7.93 5.81
N HIS A 57 0.65 8.35 5.96
CA HIS A 57 0.02 8.60 7.26
C HIS A 57 -1.26 7.78 7.36
N TYR A 58 -1.41 7.04 8.46
CA TYR A 58 -2.57 6.21 8.75
C TYR A 58 -3.35 6.81 9.91
N LEU A 59 -4.67 6.92 9.72
CA LEU A 59 -5.56 7.64 10.63
C LEU A 59 -5.73 6.94 11.97
N ASP A 60 -6.22 7.69 12.97
CA ASP A 60 -6.55 7.25 14.34
C ASP A 60 -7.77 6.30 14.44
N ARG A 61 -8.25 5.79 13.31
CA ARG A 61 -9.48 5.00 13.24
C ARG A 61 -9.35 3.81 12.32
N LYS A 62 -10.10 2.75 12.65
CA LYS A 62 -10.33 1.58 11.81
C LYS A 62 -11.81 1.43 11.52
N TYR A 63 -12.11 0.84 10.38
CA TYR A 63 -13.43 0.38 10.01
C TYR A 63 -13.36 -1.15 9.82
N GLY A 64 -13.78 -1.90 10.84
CA GLY A 64 -13.51 -3.32 10.90
C GLY A 64 -11.99 -3.62 10.87
N PRO A 65 -11.51 -4.44 9.92
CA PRO A 65 -10.10 -4.83 9.83
C PRO A 65 -9.20 -3.78 9.16
N ILE A 66 -9.76 -2.72 8.56
CA ILE A 66 -9.04 -1.78 7.71
C ILE A 66 -8.78 -0.45 8.42
N GLN A 67 -7.57 0.07 8.28
CA GLN A 67 -7.16 1.39 8.77
C GLN A 67 -6.92 2.31 7.57
N PRO A 68 -7.71 3.40 7.42
CA PRO A 68 -7.52 4.35 6.33
C PRO A 68 -6.23 5.14 6.47
N GLY A 69 -5.75 5.63 5.33
CA GLY A 69 -4.58 6.49 5.27
C GLY A 69 -4.46 7.21 3.94
N TYR A 70 -3.44 8.06 3.86
CA TYR A 70 -3.03 8.71 2.62
C TYR A 70 -1.52 8.58 2.45
N SER A 71 -1.07 8.71 1.23
CA SER A 71 0.32 8.53 0.89
C SER A 71 0.72 9.41 -0.29
N ILE A 72 1.96 9.87 -0.25
CA ILE A 72 2.60 10.62 -1.34
C ILE A 72 3.97 10.00 -1.60
N SER A 73 4.35 9.89 -2.87
CA SER A 73 5.69 9.44 -3.23
C SER A 73 6.26 10.22 -4.41
N VAL A 74 7.58 10.31 -4.44
CA VAL A 74 8.36 10.92 -5.52
C VAL A 74 9.44 9.95 -5.97
N THR A 75 9.68 9.89 -7.28
CA THR A 75 10.77 9.10 -7.85
C THR A 75 11.95 9.99 -8.22
N ASP A 76 13.14 9.44 -8.25
CA ASP A 76 14.35 10.12 -8.75
C ASP A 76 14.25 10.49 -10.24
N GLN A 77 13.31 9.90 -10.98
CA GLN A 77 12.98 10.22 -12.38
C GLN A 77 11.92 11.33 -12.53
N GLY A 78 11.48 11.95 -11.43
CA GLY A 78 10.50 13.04 -11.43
C GLY A 78 9.04 12.60 -11.47
N GLY A 79 8.76 11.32 -11.26
CA GLY A 79 7.40 10.83 -11.07
C GLY A 79 6.84 11.22 -9.70
N LEU A 80 5.56 11.56 -9.64
CA LEU A 80 4.82 11.87 -8.40
C LEU A 80 3.58 11.00 -8.32
N TRP A 81 3.31 10.44 -7.15
CA TRP A 81 2.07 9.74 -6.88
C TRP A 81 1.45 10.22 -5.55
N LEU A 82 0.15 10.44 -5.57
CA LEU A 82 -0.66 10.83 -4.41
C LEU A 82 -1.89 9.93 -4.33
N GLY A 83 -2.07 9.24 -3.23
CA GLY A 83 -3.20 8.33 -3.04
C GLY A 83 -3.80 8.35 -1.64
N SER A 84 -5.06 7.95 -1.57
CA SER A 84 -5.78 7.69 -0.33
C SER A 84 -6.33 6.28 -0.38
N GLY A 85 -6.21 5.54 0.71
CA GLY A 85 -6.59 4.14 0.73
C GLY A 85 -6.59 3.57 2.13
N PHE A 86 -6.19 2.32 2.26
CA PHE A 86 -6.24 1.62 3.55
C PHE A 86 -5.21 0.50 3.63
N ILE A 87 -4.97 0.08 4.87
CA ILE A 87 -4.16 -1.07 5.20
C ILE A 87 -4.96 -2.02 6.10
N LYS A 88 -4.81 -3.32 5.86
CA LYS A 88 -5.23 -4.40 6.75
C LYS A 88 -4.00 -5.03 7.37
N LYS A 89 -3.97 -5.14 8.70
CA LYS A 89 -2.87 -5.75 9.45
C LYS A 89 -3.32 -7.08 10.05
N VAL A 90 -2.55 -8.13 9.80
CA VAL A 90 -2.76 -9.49 10.34
C VAL A 90 -1.56 -9.81 11.23
N ASN A 91 -1.79 -10.04 12.53
CA ASN A 91 -0.72 -10.45 13.43
C ASN A 91 -0.40 -11.92 13.16
N LEU A 92 0.84 -12.22 12.81
CA LEU A 92 1.37 -13.57 12.70
C LEU A 92 1.97 -14.01 14.03
N ASP A 93 2.59 -13.07 14.77
CA ASP A 93 3.16 -13.28 16.08
C ASP A 93 3.12 -11.95 16.88
N LYS A 94 3.66 -11.93 18.10
CA LYS A 94 3.74 -10.75 18.98
C LYS A 94 4.40 -9.56 18.28
N ASN A 95 5.45 -9.81 17.51
CA ASN A 95 6.24 -8.79 16.86
C ASN A 95 6.15 -8.81 15.33
N ILE A 96 5.54 -9.84 14.73
CA ILE A 96 5.49 -10.01 13.27
C ILE A 96 4.05 -9.81 12.79
N ARG A 97 3.90 -8.98 11.76
CA ARG A 97 2.62 -8.72 11.08
C ARG A 97 2.77 -8.89 9.58
N LEU A 98 1.73 -9.44 8.97
CA LEU A 98 1.52 -9.41 7.54
C LEU A 98 0.49 -8.32 7.24
N ASN A 99 0.86 -7.38 6.39
CA ASN A 99 0.00 -6.26 6.03
C ASN A 99 -0.37 -6.34 4.55
N PHE A 100 -1.59 -5.90 4.25
CA PHE A 100 -2.09 -5.74 2.88
C PHE A 100 -2.52 -4.29 2.72
N ASP A 101 -2.03 -3.61 1.72
CA ASP A 101 -2.41 -2.23 1.44
C ASP A 101 -3.03 -2.06 0.05
N PHE A 102 -3.94 -1.10 -0.06
CA PHE A 102 -4.56 -0.71 -1.32
C PHE A 102 -4.82 0.80 -1.33
N PHE A 103 -4.26 1.47 -2.33
CA PHE A 103 -4.33 2.91 -2.47
C PHE A 103 -4.63 3.29 -3.93
N PRO A 104 -5.87 3.66 -4.27
CA PRO A 104 -6.16 4.44 -5.46
C PRO A 104 -5.49 5.80 -5.36
N GLY A 105 -5.01 6.33 -6.48
CA GLY A 105 -4.30 7.60 -6.46
C GLY A 105 -4.04 8.18 -7.84
N ILE A 106 -3.57 9.42 -7.83
CA ILE A 106 -3.16 10.16 -9.02
C ILE A 106 -1.65 9.97 -9.20
N TYR A 107 -1.27 9.59 -10.41
CA TYR A 107 0.13 9.45 -10.83
C TYR A 107 0.45 10.49 -11.91
N ILE A 108 1.46 11.29 -11.63
CA ILE A 108 2.10 12.16 -12.61
C ILE A 108 3.35 11.43 -13.06
N GLN A 109 3.33 10.98 -14.30
CA GLN A 109 4.37 10.11 -14.83
C GLN A 109 5.71 10.84 -14.97
N SER A 110 6.78 10.09 -14.81
CA SER A 110 8.13 10.54 -15.13
C SER A 110 8.38 10.51 -16.64
N LYS A 111 9.54 11.00 -17.05
CA LYS A 111 9.94 10.96 -18.47
C LYS A 111 10.18 9.52 -18.97
N GLU A 112 10.51 8.59 -18.09
CA GLU A 112 10.95 7.24 -18.45
C GLU A 112 9.88 6.17 -18.21
N VAL A 113 8.87 6.46 -17.37
CA VAL A 113 7.83 5.49 -16.99
C VAL A 113 6.46 6.03 -17.35
N ASP A 114 5.91 5.53 -18.45
CA ASP A 114 4.52 5.75 -18.85
C ASP A 114 3.67 4.56 -18.44
N LEU A 115 2.70 4.78 -17.55
CA LEU A 115 1.73 3.78 -17.11
C LEU A 115 0.40 3.85 -17.87
N GLY A 116 0.31 4.67 -18.91
CA GLY A 116 -0.85 4.77 -19.78
C GLY A 116 -1.93 5.73 -19.28
N GLY A 117 -1.84 6.25 -18.06
CA GLY A 117 -2.83 7.18 -17.53
C GLY A 117 -2.48 7.72 -16.15
N TRP A 118 -3.35 8.59 -15.64
CA TRP A 118 -3.12 9.33 -14.40
C TRP A 118 -3.76 8.69 -13.16
N LEU A 119 -4.83 7.90 -13.32
CA LEU A 119 -5.47 7.19 -12.21
C LEU A 119 -4.85 5.79 -12.08
N MET A 120 -4.19 5.56 -10.95
CA MET A 120 -3.50 4.31 -10.66
C MET A 120 -3.94 3.71 -9.34
N PHE A 121 -3.93 2.40 -9.27
CA PHE A 121 -4.13 1.63 -8.05
C PHE A 121 -2.79 1.04 -7.62
N ARG A 122 -2.43 1.27 -6.37
CA ARG A 122 -1.26 0.66 -5.74
C ARG A 122 -1.73 -0.37 -4.75
N SER A 123 -1.26 -1.60 -4.86
CA SER A 123 -1.58 -2.71 -3.96
C SER A 123 -0.31 -3.40 -3.52
N GLY A 124 -0.21 -3.73 -2.23
CA GLY A 124 1.01 -4.30 -1.69
C GLY A 124 0.79 -5.35 -0.62
N ILE A 125 1.83 -6.18 -0.45
CA ILE A 125 1.99 -7.13 0.64
C ILE A 125 3.26 -6.75 1.39
N GLU A 126 3.16 -6.63 2.71
CA GLU A 126 4.24 -6.16 3.58
C GLU A 126 4.42 -7.10 4.77
N LEU A 127 5.64 -7.49 5.03
CA LEU A 127 6.06 -8.14 6.27
C LEU A 127 6.66 -7.08 7.20
N GLU A 128 6.02 -6.87 8.35
CA GLU A 128 6.40 -5.85 9.33
C GLU A 128 6.91 -6.50 10.62
N TYR A 129 8.01 -5.98 11.15
CA TYR A 129 8.58 -6.34 12.45
C TYR A 129 8.53 -5.15 13.41
N LYS A 130 7.89 -5.33 14.57
CA LYS A 130 7.78 -4.31 15.63
C LYS A 130 9.07 -4.22 16.42
N ILE A 131 9.59 -3.01 16.56
CA ILE A 131 10.73 -2.67 17.41
C ILE A 131 10.22 -1.91 18.63
N GLY A 132 9.91 -2.65 19.69
CA GLY A 132 9.30 -2.07 20.89
C GLY A 132 7.86 -1.59 20.65
N LYS A 133 7.46 -0.49 21.34
CA LYS A 133 6.08 0.02 21.32
C LYS A 133 5.82 1.03 20.21
N LEU A 134 6.83 1.77 19.79
CA LEU A 134 6.68 2.94 18.93
C LEU A 134 7.10 2.69 17.49
N TRP A 135 8.10 1.86 17.27
CA TRP A 135 8.72 1.71 15.96
C TRP A 135 8.45 0.35 15.33
N SER A 136 8.44 0.31 14.03
CA SER A 136 8.51 -0.94 13.25
C SER A 136 9.28 -0.72 11.95
N VAL A 137 9.89 -1.78 11.46
CA VAL A 137 10.53 -1.85 10.14
C VAL A 137 9.78 -2.84 9.29
N SER A 138 9.82 -2.66 7.98
CA SER A 138 9.14 -3.59 7.09
C SER A 138 9.83 -3.71 5.74
N ILE A 139 9.59 -4.86 5.10
CA ILE A 139 9.86 -5.10 3.69
C ILE A 139 8.53 -5.40 3.00
N ALA A 140 8.35 -4.88 1.81
CA ALA A 140 7.14 -5.09 1.04
C ALA A 140 7.42 -5.19 -0.46
N TYR A 141 6.49 -5.81 -1.15
CA TYR A 141 6.36 -5.77 -2.59
C TYR A 141 5.02 -5.14 -2.94
N ASP A 142 5.01 -4.20 -3.86
CA ASP A 142 3.78 -3.65 -4.40
C ASP A 142 3.76 -3.56 -5.92
N HIS A 143 2.55 -3.52 -6.43
CA HIS A 143 2.22 -3.34 -7.82
C HIS A 143 1.37 -2.09 -7.99
N ARG A 144 1.70 -1.28 -9.00
CA ARG A 144 0.93 -0.10 -9.40
C ARG A 144 0.47 -0.27 -10.83
N SER A 145 -0.83 -0.13 -11.06
CA SER A 145 -1.43 -0.24 -12.40
C SER A 145 -2.75 0.51 -12.46
N SER A 146 -3.25 0.73 -13.67
CA SER A 146 -4.56 1.35 -13.88
C SER A 146 -5.74 0.37 -13.72
N GLY A 147 -5.51 -0.92 -13.49
CA GLY A 147 -6.58 -1.93 -13.45
C GLY A 147 -7.32 -2.06 -14.78
N ASP A 148 -6.62 -1.87 -15.89
CA ASP A 148 -7.15 -1.90 -17.26
C ASP A 148 -8.16 -0.79 -17.61
N LEU A 149 -8.18 0.31 -16.82
CA LEU A 149 -8.95 1.51 -17.17
C LEU A 149 -8.44 2.18 -18.44
N TRP A 150 -7.17 1.96 -18.80
CA TRP A 150 -6.54 2.49 -19.99
C TRP A 150 -6.08 1.35 -20.89
N LYS A 151 -6.09 1.58 -22.21
CA LYS A 151 -5.66 0.59 -23.20
C LYS A 151 -4.21 0.13 -23.02
N TYR A 152 -3.34 1.02 -22.54
CA TYR A 152 -1.96 0.72 -22.17
C TYR A 152 -1.85 0.67 -20.65
N ASN A 153 -1.45 -0.46 -20.10
CA ASN A 153 -1.36 -0.71 -18.66
C ASN A 153 -0.20 -1.68 -18.35
N PRO A 154 1.05 -1.24 -18.49
CA PRO A 154 2.21 -2.12 -18.34
C PRO A 154 2.48 -2.56 -16.89
N GLY A 155 1.97 -1.80 -15.90
CA GLY A 155 2.26 -1.99 -14.50
C GLY A 155 3.63 -1.43 -14.08
N LEU A 156 3.80 -1.25 -12.77
CA LEU A 156 5.04 -0.83 -12.13
C LEU A 156 5.15 -1.58 -10.80
N GLU A 157 6.28 -2.21 -10.57
CA GLU A 157 6.57 -2.95 -9.35
C GLU A 157 7.54 -2.17 -8.46
N THR A 158 7.40 -2.31 -7.14
CA THR A 158 8.37 -1.76 -6.20
C THR A 158 8.69 -2.73 -5.08
N ILE A 159 9.98 -2.81 -4.72
CA ILE A 159 10.44 -3.44 -3.49
C ILE A 159 10.68 -2.33 -2.48
N ARG A 160 9.95 -2.36 -1.38
CA ARG A 160 9.89 -1.31 -0.36
C ARG A 160 10.61 -1.72 0.92
N PHE A 161 11.36 -0.79 1.50
CA PHE A 161 11.90 -0.85 2.85
C PHE A 161 11.34 0.32 3.64
N SER A 162 10.70 0.06 4.78
CA SER A 162 10.02 1.11 5.51
C SER A 162 10.40 1.16 6.98
N LEU A 163 10.35 2.38 7.51
CA LEU A 163 10.38 2.68 8.93
C LEU A 163 9.05 3.32 9.31
N SER A 164 8.36 2.76 10.30
CA SER A 164 7.10 3.30 10.80
C SER A 164 7.23 3.73 12.24
N LYS A 165 6.51 4.80 12.61
CA LYS A 165 6.43 5.33 13.96
C LYS A 165 4.98 5.56 14.37
N ASN A 166 4.54 4.94 15.48
CA ASN A 166 3.26 5.24 16.10
C ASN A 166 3.29 6.65 16.68
N ILE A 167 2.25 7.44 16.43
CA ILE A 167 2.07 8.79 16.96
C ILE A 167 1.29 8.67 18.28
N MET A 168 1.81 9.29 19.33
CA MET A 168 1.13 9.33 20.65
C MET A 168 0.10 10.46 20.67
#